data_550a14c4b4e440e9a1452f1764f6e392
#
_entry.id   550a14c4b4e440e9a1452f1764f6e392
#
_cell.length_a   1.000
_cell.length_b   1.000
_cell.length_c   1.000
_cell.angle_alpha   90.00
_cell.angle_beta   90.00
_cell.angle_gamma   90.00
#
_symmetry.space_group_name_H-M   'P 1'
#
loop_
_entity.id
_entity.type
_entity.pdbx_description
1 polymer ?
#
loop_
_entity_poly.entity_id
_entity_poly.type
_entity_poly.pdbx_seq_one_letter_code
_entity_poly.pdbx_strand_id
1 'polypeptide(L)'
;TNFIIACVAGQGIPDGSNLPYFWPSRMVATINTIHRRTHSMTFDLLHRLQSSGETKGFLLPYLGQNDSALPCPPKGLVPRDATFDYPTDFDPMSQKDLDMLALRGEQLTRNLIETYCPEL
;
A
#
# COMPACT_ATOMS: atom_id res chain seq x y z
N THR A 1 10.31 -7.42 -21.79
CA THR A 1 9.49 -7.83 -20.63
C THR A 1 9.95 -7.03 -19.43
N ASN A 2 9.09 -6.22 -18.86
CA ASN A 2 9.46 -5.23 -17.85
C ASN A 2 8.83 -5.60 -16.50
N PHE A 3 9.44 -5.16 -15.41
CA PHE A 3 8.83 -5.13 -14.09
C PHE A 3 7.91 -3.92 -13.96
N ILE A 4 6.82 -4.07 -13.21
CA ILE A 4 5.91 -2.98 -12.87
C ILE A 4 6.10 -2.68 -11.38
N ILE A 5 6.46 -1.44 -11.05
CA ILE A 5 6.47 -0.95 -9.67
C ILE A 5 5.33 0.04 -9.53
N ALA A 6 4.32 -0.30 -8.75
CA ALA A 6 3.16 0.55 -8.52
C ALA A 6 3.06 0.89 -7.03
N CYS A 7 3.25 2.15 -6.68
CA CYS A 7 3.04 2.63 -5.33
C CYS A 7 1.54 2.78 -5.07
N VAL A 8 1.06 2.11 -4.05
CA VAL A 8 -0.34 2.22 -3.63
C VAL A 8 -0.44 3.26 -2.51
N ALA A 9 -0.99 4.41 -2.84
CA ALA A 9 -1.40 5.40 -1.86
C ALA A 9 -2.76 4.99 -1.30
N GLY A 10 -2.79 4.25 -0.22
CA GLY A 10 -4.04 3.83 0.39
C GLY A 10 -3.82 3.25 1.78
N GLN A 11 -4.77 3.54 2.64
CA GLN A 11 -4.87 2.87 3.93
C GLN A 11 -5.20 1.39 3.71
N GLY A 12 -4.70 0.54 4.61
CA GLY A 12 -5.13 -0.85 4.68
C GLY A 12 -6.66 -0.94 4.75
N ILE A 13 -7.18 -2.02 4.23
CA ILE A 13 -8.63 -2.25 4.12
C ILE A 13 -9.25 -2.30 5.52
N PRO A 14 -10.11 -1.35 5.92
CA PRO A 14 -10.87 -1.50 7.16
C PRO A 14 -11.76 -2.74 7.05
N ASP A 15 -11.83 -3.52 8.10
CA ASP A 15 -12.72 -4.67 8.17
C ASP A 15 -14.19 -4.18 8.05
N GLY A 16 -14.89 -4.67 7.03
CA GLY A 16 -16.22 -4.18 6.63
C GLY A 16 -17.37 -4.63 7.53
N SER A 17 -17.10 -5.00 8.79
CA SER A 17 -18.08 -5.63 9.67
C SER A 17 -19.17 -4.72 10.22
N ASN A 18 -19.01 -3.40 10.18
CA ASN A 18 -20.01 -2.45 10.73
C ASN A 18 -20.37 -1.36 9.71
N LEU A 19 -21.48 -1.55 9.01
CA LEU A 19 -22.06 -0.47 8.21
C LEU A 19 -22.69 0.59 9.13
N PRO A 20 -22.24 1.84 9.06
CA PRO A 20 -22.79 2.90 9.89
C PRO A 20 -24.26 3.15 9.57
N TYR A 21 -25.07 3.41 10.61
CA TYR A 21 -26.51 3.63 10.46
C TYR A 21 -26.82 5.00 9.84
N PHE A 22 -25.94 5.99 10.03
CA PHE A 22 -26.11 7.37 9.57
C PHE A 22 -25.77 7.52 8.08
N TRP A 23 -26.66 8.15 7.30
CA TRP A 23 -26.53 8.13 5.84
C TRP A 23 -25.25 8.79 5.26
N PRO A 24 -24.72 9.92 5.78
CA PRO A 24 -23.43 10.44 5.30
C PRO A 24 -22.28 9.45 5.49
N SER A 25 -22.26 8.76 6.63
CA SER A 25 -21.26 7.71 6.87
C SER A 25 -21.43 6.51 5.93
N ARG A 26 -22.67 6.21 5.51
CA ARG A 26 -22.92 5.19 4.48
C ARG A 26 -22.42 5.62 3.11
N MET A 27 -22.52 6.89 2.74
CA MET A 27 -21.91 7.42 1.51
C MET A 27 -20.40 7.25 1.52
N VAL A 28 -19.74 7.61 2.61
CA VAL A 28 -18.28 7.39 2.77
C VAL A 28 -17.94 5.90 2.67
N ALA A 29 -18.70 5.02 3.32
CA ALA A 29 -18.52 3.58 3.23
C ALA A 29 -18.71 3.06 1.79
N THR A 30 -19.64 3.63 1.04
CA THR A 30 -19.86 3.29 -0.37
C THR A 30 -18.68 3.71 -1.23
N ILE A 31 -18.18 4.93 -1.07
CA ILE A 31 -16.99 5.43 -1.79
C ILE A 31 -15.78 4.54 -1.47
N ASN A 32 -15.57 4.22 -0.20
CA ASN A 32 -14.49 3.33 0.23
C ASN A 32 -14.64 1.91 -0.37
N THR A 33 -15.87 1.43 -0.53
CA THR A 33 -16.13 0.12 -1.16
C THR A 33 -15.80 0.13 -2.65
N ILE A 34 -16.17 1.19 -3.35
CA ILE A 34 -15.84 1.38 -4.78
C ILE A 34 -14.31 1.45 -4.93
N HIS A 35 -13.67 2.25 -4.11
CA HIS A 35 -12.21 2.40 -4.13
C HIS A 35 -11.50 1.05 -3.89
N ARG A 36 -11.95 0.27 -2.92
CA ARG A 36 -11.44 -1.08 -2.66
C ARG A 36 -11.62 -2.01 -3.85
N ARG A 37 -12.79 -2.01 -4.49
CA ARG A 37 -13.02 -2.82 -5.70
C ARG A 37 -12.06 -2.47 -6.82
N THR A 38 -11.83 -1.18 -7.05
CA THR A 38 -10.87 -0.72 -8.06
C THR A 38 -9.46 -1.24 -7.75
N HIS A 39 -9.01 -1.16 -6.50
CA HIS A 39 -7.73 -1.73 -6.09
C HIS A 39 -7.65 -3.25 -6.32
N SER A 40 -8.68 -4.00 -5.90
CA SER A 40 -8.70 -5.46 -6.11
C SER A 40 -8.64 -5.82 -7.60
N MET A 41 -9.37 -5.11 -8.45
CA MET A 41 -9.32 -5.33 -9.90
C MET A 41 -7.92 -5.02 -10.48
N THR A 42 -7.25 -4.01 -9.96
CA THR A 42 -5.87 -3.69 -10.36
C THR A 42 -4.90 -4.81 -9.96
N PHE A 43 -5.03 -5.35 -8.75
CA PHE A 43 -4.21 -6.49 -8.31
C PHE A 43 -4.47 -7.73 -9.16
N ASP A 44 -5.73 -8.06 -9.42
CA ASP A 44 -6.10 -9.18 -10.30
C ASP A 44 -5.52 -9.00 -11.71
N LEU A 45 -5.53 -7.78 -12.24
CA LEU A 45 -4.94 -7.47 -13.53
C LEU A 45 -3.42 -7.70 -13.52
N LEU A 46 -2.71 -7.22 -12.51
CA LEU A 46 -1.26 -7.41 -12.38
C LEU A 46 -0.88 -8.88 -12.28
N HIS A 47 -1.64 -9.66 -11.51
CA HIS A 47 -1.45 -11.11 -11.43
C HIS A 47 -1.70 -11.81 -12.77
N ARG A 48 -2.70 -11.39 -13.53
CA ARG A 48 -2.96 -11.93 -14.88
C ARG A 48 -1.83 -11.58 -15.84
N LEU A 49 -1.34 -10.34 -15.85
CA LEU A 49 -0.22 -9.91 -16.70
C LEU A 49 1.06 -10.69 -16.39
N GLN A 50 1.30 -11.00 -15.13
CA GLN A 50 2.42 -11.85 -14.73
C GLN A 50 2.20 -13.31 -15.19
N SER A 51 1.01 -13.84 -14.98
CA SER A 51 0.67 -15.23 -15.38
C SER A 51 0.69 -15.43 -16.89
N SER A 52 0.32 -14.42 -17.68
CA SER A 52 0.38 -14.45 -19.14
C SER A 52 1.80 -14.27 -19.70
N GLY A 53 2.78 -13.92 -18.84
CA GLY A 53 4.15 -13.66 -19.27
C GLY A 53 4.34 -12.30 -19.96
N GLU A 54 3.35 -11.42 -19.89
CA GLU A 54 3.44 -10.05 -20.43
C GLU A 54 4.35 -9.18 -19.58
N THR A 55 4.45 -9.48 -18.27
CA THR A 55 5.40 -8.86 -17.35
C THR A 55 6.26 -9.91 -16.68
N LYS A 56 7.49 -9.58 -16.33
CA LYS A 56 8.38 -10.45 -15.53
C LYS A 56 7.91 -10.56 -14.07
N GLY A 57 7.29 -9.50 -13.57
CA GLY A 57 6.77 -9.41 -12.22
C GLY A 57 6.26 -8.02 -11.89
N PHE A 58 5.70 -7.87 -10.70
CA PHE A 58 5.28 -6.57 -10.20
C PHE A 58 5.58 -6.43 -8.71
N LEU A 59 5.78 -5.21 -8.26
CA LEU A 59 5.94 -4.84 -6.86
C LEU A 59 4.90 -3.80 -6.48
N LEU A 60 4.33 -3.96 -5.30
CA LEU A 60 3.29 -3.09 -4.76
C LEU A 60 3.67 -2.60 -3.36
N PRO A 61 4.65 -1.68 -3.24
CA PRO A 61 4.96 -1.09 -1.94
C PRO A 61 3.81 -0.19 -1.47
N TYR A 62 3.41 -0.34 -0.23
CA TYR A 62 2.42 0.53 0.42
C TYR A 62 2.72 0.69 1.91
N LEU A 63 2.43 1.85 2.48
CA LEU A 63 2.82 2.20 3.86
C LEU A 63 2.24 1.27 4.93
N GLY A 64 1.04 0.76 4.71
CA GLY A 64 0.37 -0.17 5.60
C GLY A 64 0.82 -1.63 5.53
N GLN A 65 1.88 -1.93 4.78
CA GLN A 65 2.40 -3.29 4.64
C GLN A 65 2.79 -3.89 5.98
N ASN A 66 2.46 -5.16 6.20
CA ASN A 66 2.74 -5.84 7.45
C ASN A 66 4.24 -6.12 7.57
N ASP A 67 4.86 -5.61 8.63
CA ASP A 67 6.30 -5.73 8.88
C ASP A 67 6.73 -7.20 9.03
N SER A 68 5.88 -8.05 9.64
CA SER A 68 6.16 -9.47 9.82
C SER A 68 6.08 -10.29 8.52
N ALA A 69 5.46 -9.75 7.48
CA ALA A 69 5.35 -10.39 6.18
C ALA A 69 6.46 -9.96 5.20
N LEU A 70 7.34 -9.03 5.62
CA LEU A 70 8.47 -8.62 4.79
C LEU A 70 9.53 -9.73 4.77
N PRO A 71 10.12 -10.01 3.61
CA PRO A 71 11.21 -10.97 3.48
C PRO A 71 12.42 -10.47 4.16
N CYS A 72 13.09 -10.21 4.87
CA CYS A 72 14.30 -9.58 5.43
C CYS A 72 14.11 -8.09 5.79
N PRO A 73 13.27 -7.77 6.77
CA PRO A 73 13.05 -6.38 7.14
C PRO A 73 14.36 -5.69 7.53
N PRO A 74 14.62 -4.46 7.02
CA PRO A 74 15.85 -3.75 7.30
C PRO A 74 15.94 -3.35 8.79
N LYS A 75 17.16 -3.30 9.31
CA LYS A 75 17.40 -2.76 10.66
C LYS A 75 16.95 -1.31 10.72
N GLY A 76 16.13 -0.97 11.71
CA GLY A 76 15.60 0.40 11.84
C GLY A 76 14.45 0.72 10.91
N LEU A 77 13.71 -0.30 10.45
CA LEU A 77 12.47 -0.10 9.73
C LEU A 77 11.51 0.76 10.56
N VAL A 78 10.98 1.82 9.95
CA VAL A 78 9.90 2.60 10.56
C VAL A 78 8.70 1.67 10.73
N PRO A 79 8.17 1.47 11.95
CA PRO A 79 7.14 0.49 12.20
C PRO A 79 5.83 0.86 11.50
N ARG A 80 5.07 -0.16 11.07
CA ARG A 80 3.77 0.00 10.44
C ARG A 80 2.82 0.88 11.27
N ASP A 81 2.77 0.65 12.57
CA ASP A 81 1.85 1.35 13.47
C ASP A 81 2.11 2.85 13.56
N ALA A 82 3.30 3.32 13.22
CA ALA A 82 3.61 4.75 13.15
C ALA A 82 3.03 5.44 11.89
N THR A 83 2.64 4.68 10.88
CA THR A 83 2.26 5.22 9.56
C THR A 83 0.89 4.75 9.06
N PHE A 84 0.37 3.67 9.61
CA PHE A 84 -0.86 3.01 9.11
C PHE A 84 -2.10 3.88 9.27
N ASP A 85 -2.26 4.52 10.42
CA ASP A 85 -3.42 5.35 10.75
C ASP A 85 -3.15 6.84 10.58
N TYR A 86 -2.12 7.20 9.78
CA TYR A 86 -1.83 8.60 9.52
C TYR A 86 -3.04 9.27 8.85
N PRO A 87 -3.55 10.41 9.37
CA PRO A 87 -4.75 11.05 8.85
C PRO A 87 -4.58 11.43 7.38
N THR A 88 -5.58 11.10 6.57
CA THR A 88 -5.67 11.51 5.17
C THR A 88 -6.63 12.69 5.09
N ASP A 89 -6.17 13.86 5.53
CA ASP A 89 -6.90 15.13 5.51
C ASP A 89 -6.13 16.17 4.69
N PHE A 90 -6.63 17.41 4.67
CA PHE A 90 -6.00 18.52 3.97
C PHE A 90 -5.18 19.43 4.91
N ASP A 91 -4.95 18.98 6.14
CA ASP A 91 -4.15 19.74 7.09
C ASP A 91 -2.66 19.70 6.74
N PRO A 92 -1.89 20.74 7.09
CA PRO A 92 -0.46 20.78 6.82
C PRO A 92 0.26 19.67 7.57
N MET A 93 0.98 18.84 6.83
CA MET A 93 1.83 17.79 7.41
C MET A 93 3.11 18.40 8.02
N SER A 94 3.50 17.93 9.22
CA SER A 94 4.78 18.34 9.80
C SER A 94 5.95 17.74 8.99
N GLN A 95 7.09 18.46 8.96
CA GLN A 95 8.29 17.95 8.26
C GLN A 95 8.74 16.60 8.84
N LYS A 96 8.61 16.41 10.14
CA LYS A 96 8.94 15.14 10.81
C LYS A 96 8.09 13.98 10.31
N ASP A 97 6.79 14.20 10.14
CA ASP A 97 5.87 13.17 9.65
C ASP A 97 6.13 12.87 8.17
N LEU A 98 6.40 13.91 7.38
CA LEU A 98 6.77 13.76 5.98
C LEU A 98 8.03 12.88 5.84
N ASP A 99 9.08 13.18 6.62
CA ASP A 99 10.34 12.46 6.61
C ASP A 99 10.14 10.99 7.05
N MET A 100 9.30 10.76 8.06
CA MET A 100 8.97 9.42 8.56
C MET A 100 8.23 8.59 7.50
N LEU A 101 7.21 9.16 6.87
CA LEU A 101 6.43 8.47 5.83
C LEU A 101 7.29 8.20 4.60
N ALA A 102 8.11 9.17 4.18
CA ALA A 102 9.04 9.02 3.06
C ALA A 102 10.09 7.92 3.35
N LEU A 103 10.68 7.93 4.54
CA LEU A 103 11.66 6.93 4.96
C LEU A 103 11.05 5.52 4.94
N ARG A 104 9.84 5.34 5.48
CA ARG A 104 9.18 4.04 5.41
C ARG A 104 8.92 3.60 3.98
N GLY A 105 8.43 4.50 3.13
CA GLY A 105 8.20 4.21 1.71
C GLY A 105 9.46 3.76 0.99
N GLU A 106 10.59 4.44 1.24
CA GLU A 106 11.89 4.07 0.71
C GLU A 106 12.35 2.69 1.22
N GLN A 107 12.27 2.45 2.52
CA GLN A 107 12.69 1.19 3.14
C GLN A 107 11.90 0.00 2.59
N LEU A 108 10.58 0.13 2.46
CA LEU A 108 9.71 -0.92 1.91
C LEU A 108 10.03 -1.18 0.43
N THR A 109 10.14 -0.13 -0.37
CA THR A 109 10.43 -0.26 -1.79
C THR A 109 11.80 -0.90 -2.03
N ARG A 110 12.81 -0.46 -1.32
CA ARG A 110 14.16 -1.04 -1.39
C ARG A 110 14.17 -2.52 -1.01
N ASN A 111 13.55 -2.88 0.11
CA ASN A 111 13.46 -4.26 0.57
C ASN A 111 12.79 -5.17 -0.46
N LEU A 112 11.69 -4.72 -1.06
CA LEU A 112 10.98 -5.49 -2.09
C LEU A 112 11.79 -5.62 -3.39
N ILE A 113 12.47 -4.56 -3.83
CA ILE A 113 13.33 -4.59 -5.02
C ILE A 113 14.49 -5.58 -4.80
N GLU A 114 15.23 -5.44 -3.70
CA GLU A 114 16.36 -6.30 -3.38
C GLU A 114 15.98 -7.79 -3.30
N THR A 115 14.74 -8.06 -2.85
CA THR A 115 14.25 -9.44 -2.70
C THR A 115 13.74 -10.04 -3.99
N TYR A 116 12.91 -9.29 -4.72
CA TYR A 116 12.16 -9.85 -5.85
C TYR A 116 12.68 -9.43 -7.22
N CYS A 117 13.51 -8.40 -7.27
CA CYS A 117 14.05 -7.85 -8.51
C CYS A 117 15.54 -7.49 -8.35
N PRO A 118 16.41 -8.42 -7.90
CA PRO A 118 17.82 -8.13 -7.62
C PRO A 118 18.62 -7.72 -8.86
N GLU A 119 18.03 -7.83 -10.03
CA GLU A 119 18.61 -7.42 -11.31
C GLU A 119 18.28 -5.95 -11.70
N LEU A 120 17.46 -5.22 -10.88
CA LEU A 120 17.18 -3.80 -11.03
C LEU A 120 18.12 -2.96 -10.19
#